data_b6806b85702f3955d6bea3e027d51870
#
_entry.id   b6806b85702f3955d6bea3e027d51870
#
_cell.length_a   1.000
_cell.length_b   1.000
_cell.length_c   1.000
_cell.angle_alpha   90.00
_cell.angle_beta   90.00
_cell.angle_gamma   90.00
#
_symmetry.space_group_name_H-M   'P 1'
#
loop_
_entity.id
_entity.type
_entity.pdbx_description
1 polymer ?
#
loop_
_entity_poly.entity_id
_entity_poly.type
_entity_poly.pdbx_seq_one_letter_code
_entity_poly.pdbx_strand_id
1 'polypeptide(L)'
;GTSVCSFVAQMLAMVSLPFFLQHTLGQDEVATGLLLTPWPLATMIAAPLAGRLIERVHAGLLGGVGLSIFSAGLFLLAVFADQVSNAGIALFMAMCGFGFGLFQTPNNSILISSAPQNRSGGASGMLGMARLTGQTTGTSLVALMFVVFPVDGTYASLYFAGGFAT
;
A
#
# COMPACT_ATOMS: atom_id res chain seq x y z
N GLY A 1 -7.80 -0.13 -14.17
CA GLY A 1 -6.33 -0.26 -14.15
C GLY A 1 -5.76 0.10 -12.80
N THR A 2 -5.86 1.36 -12.40
CA THR A 2 -5.22 1.95 -11.19
C THR A 2 -5.50 1.19 -9.89
N SER A 3 -6.75 0.77 -9.67
CA SER A 3 -7.09 0.02 -8.44
C SER A 3 -6.34 -1.31 -8.32
N VAL A 4 -6.20 -2.06 -9.41
CA VAL A 4 -5.46 -3.33 -9.40
C VAL A 4 -3.98 -3.07 -9.12
N CYS A 5 -3.36 -2.08 -9.79
CA CYS A 5 -1.96 -1.71 -9.58
C CYS A 5 -1.69 -1.31 -8.12
N SER A 6 -2.59 -0.54 -7.51
CA SER A 6 -2.45 -0.12 -6.11
C SER A 6 -2.53 -1.31 -5.14
N PHE A 7 -3.40 -2.28 -5.41
CA PHE A 7 -3.47 -3.51 -4.59
C PHE A 7 -2.26 -4.42 -4.82
N VAL A 8 -1.70 -4.46 -6.03
CA VAL A 8 -0.43 -5.13 -6.31
C VAL A 8 0.69 -4.49 -5.50
N ALA A 9 0.82 -3.15 -5.55
CA ALA A 9 1.83 -2.41 -4.78
C ALA A 9 1.70 -2.63 -3.27
N GLN A 10 0.46 -2.62 -2.76
CA GLN A 10 0.17 -2.90 -1.35
C GLN A 10 0.65 -4.30 -0.95
N MET A 11 0.37 -5.33 -1.76
CA MET A 11 0.78 -6.70 -1.44
C MET A 11 2.28 -6.89 -1.56
N LEU A 12 2.91 -6.30 -2.59
CA LEU A 12 4.36 -6.27 -2.70
C LEU A 12 5.00 -5.73 -1.41
N ALA A 13 4.53 -4.60 -0.91
CA ALA A 13 5.02 -4.02 0.33
C ALA A 13 4.70 -4.88 1.55
N MET A 14 3.44 -5.31 1.73
CA MET A 14 2.97 -6.06 2.90
C MET A 14 3.66 -7.41 3.08
N VAL A 15 4.01 -8.09 1.99
CA VAL A 15 4.71 -9.37 2.05
C VAL A 15 6.21 -9.18 2.18
N SER A 16 6.79 -8.20 1.46
CA SER A 16 8.26 -7.99 1.47
C SER A 16 8.77 -7.36 2.76
N LEU A 17 8.00 -6.47 3.38
CA LEU A 17 8.44 -5.73 4.57
C LEU A 17 8.73 -6.62 5.80
N PRO A 18 7.88 -7.60 6.17
CA PRO A 18 8.21 -8.52 7.26
C PRO A 18 9.51 -9.28 7.02
N PHE A 19 9.71 -9.77 5.78
CA PHE A 19 10.94 -10.46 5.40
C PHE A 19 12.15 -9.54 5.48
N PHE A 20 12.03 -8.30 5.02
CA PHE A 20 13.07 -7.30 5.12
C PHE A 20 13.46 -7.03 6.57
N LEU A 21 12.49 -6.76 7.44
CA LEU A 21 12.73 -6.44 8.84
C LEU A 21 13.38 -7.62 9.60
N GLN A 22 12.96 -8.85 9.34
CA GLN A 22 13.48 -10.02 10.01
C GLN A 22 14.84 -10.47 9.45
N HIS A 23 14.97 -10.58 8.11
CA HIS A 23 16.17 -11.16 7.49
C HIS A 23 17.29 -10.15 7.27
N THR A 24 16.97 -8.89 6.93
CA THR A 24 17.99 -7.87 6.65
C THR A 24 18.37 -7.09 7.90
N LEU A 25 17.38 -6.68 8.71
CA LEU A 25 17.62 -5.89 9.92
C LEU A 25 17.71 -6.73 11.19
N GLY A 26 17.54 -8.07 11.10
CA GLY A 26 17.64 -8.98 12.23
C GLY A 26 16.66 -8.69 13.37
N GLN A 27 15.51 -8.05 13.05
CA GLN A 27 14.50 -7.70 14.05
C GLN A 27 13.76 -8.96 14.52
N ASP A 28 13.47 -8.99 15.82
CA ASP A 28 12.62 -10.02 16.42
C ASP A 28 11.19 -9.96 15.87
N GLU A 29 10.45 -11.06 15.93
CA GLU A 29 9.07 -11.15 15.44
C GLU A 29 8.14 -10.11 16.07
N VAL A 30 8.31 -9.85 17.37
CA VAL A 30 7.54 -8.85 18.12
C VAL A 30 7.89 -7.43 17.65
N ALA A 31 9.18 -7.13 17.47
CA ALA A 31 9.64 -5.84 16.98
C ALA A 31 9.15 -5.60 15.53
N THR A 32 9.18 -6.63 14.68
CA THR A 32 8.64 -6.58 13.33
C THR A 32 7.14 -6.25 13.35
N GLY A 33 6.35 -6.91 14.18
CA GLY A 33 4.92 -6.62 14.34
C GLY A 33 4.64 -5.19 14.79
N LEU A 34 5.43 -4.69 15.75
CA LEU A 34 5.33 -3.31 16.23
C LEU A 34 5.68 -2.29 15.13
N LEU A 35 6.72 -2.56 14.33
CA LEU A 35 7.13 -1.70 13.22
C LEU A 35 6.12 -1.69 12.07
N LEU A 36 5.34 -2.75 11.89
CA LEU A 36 4.26 -2.81 10.90
C LEU A 36 2.97 -2.12 11.36
N THR A 37 2.77 -1.98 12.67
CA THR A 37 1.55 -1.38 13.29
C THR A 37 1.26 0.06 12.85
N PRO A 38 2.23 0.95 12.61
CA PRO A 38 1.97 2.32 12.15
C PRO A 38 1.20 2.40 10.81
N TRP A 39 1.34 1.42 9.93
CA TRP A 39 0.62 1.38 8.67
C TRP A 39 -0.92 1.32 8.83
N PRO A 40 -1.51 0.31 9.48
CA PRO A 40 -2.95 0.27 9.67
C PRO A 40 -3.47 1.42 10.53
N LEU A 41 -2.71 1.90 11.52
CA LEU A 41 -3.10 3.05 12.33
C LEU A 41 -3.19 4.32 11.48
N ALA A 42 -2.19 4.59 10.65
CA ALA A 42 -2.21 5.74 9.74
C ALA A 42 -3.35 5.64 8.72
N THR A 43 -3.63 4.45 8.19
CA THR A 43 -4.76 4.20 7.28
C THR A 43 -6.09 4.47 7.98
N MET A 44 -6.24 4.07 9.24
CA MET A 44 -7.44 4.31 10.05
C MET A 44 -7.69 5.80 10.29
N ILE A 45 -6.65 6.61 10.39
CA ILE A 45 -6.75 8.07 10.51
C ILE A 45 -7.02 8.72 9.13
N ALA A 46 -6.33 8.25 8.09
CA ALA A 46 -6.43 8.82 6.75
C ALA A 46 -7.80 8.59 6.10
N ALA A 47 -8.44 7.43 6.35
CA ALA A 47 -9.71 7.08 5.72
C ALA A 47 -10.87 8.05 6.05
N PRO A 48 -11.16 8.41 7.31
CA PRO A 48 -12.19 9.41 7.62
C PRO A 48 -11.81 10.83 7.16
N LEU A 49 -10.51 11.16 7.15
CA LEU A 49 -10.03 12.43 6.62
C LEU A 49 -10.30 12.52 5.11
N ALA A 50 -9.95 11.47 4.37
CA ALA A 50 -10.24 11.37 2.94
C ALA A 50 -11.75 11.46 2.67
N GLY A 51 -12.58 10.80 3.49
CA GLY A 51 -14.04 10.88 3.38
C GLY A 51 -14.60 12.30 3.49
N ARG A 52 -14.05 13.11 4.40
CA ARG A 52 -14.41 14.52 4.53
C ARG A 52 -13.86 15.41 3.41
N LEU A 53 -12.66 15.09 2.93
CA LEU A 53 -12.02 15.87 1.86
C LEU A 53 -12.68 15.65 0.50
N ILE A 54 -13.24 14.47 0.21
CA ILE A 54 -13.97 14.18 -1.04
C ILE A 54 -15.10 15.16 -1.28
N GLU A 55 -15.74 15.69 -0.23
CA GLU A 55 -16.81 16.68 -0.36
C GLU A 55 -16.31 18.05 -0.86
N ARG A 56 -15.01 18.34 -0.71
CA ARG A 56 -14.41 19.65 -1.01
C ARG A 56 -13.36 19.61 -2.11
N VAL A 57 -12.72 18.48 -2.32
CA VAL A 57 -11.60 18.28 -3.24
C VAL A 57 -11.96 17.21 -4.26
N HIS A 58 -11.56 17.42 -5.50
CA HIS A 58 -11.80 16.44 -6.57
C HIS A 58 -11.17 15.08 -6.19
N ALA A 59 -11.97 14.02 -6.21
CA ALA A 59 -11.56 12.69 -5.75
C ALA A 59 -10.31 12.17 -6.49
N GLY A 60 -10.14 12.53 -7.78
CA GLY A 60 -8.95 12.19 -8.56
C GLY A 60 -7.67 12.86 -8.05
N LEU A 61 -7.74 14.12 -7.63
CA LEU A 61 -6.60 14.84 -7.04
C LEU A 61 -6.23 14.24 -5.69
N LEU A 62 -7.23 13.96 -4.86
CA LEU A 62 -7.00 13.35 -3.55
C LEU A 62 -6.38 11.96 -3.66
N GLY A 63 -6.86 11.16 -4.63
CA GLY A 63 -6.29 9.86 -4.95
C GLY A 63 -4.85 9.96 -5.47
N GLY A 64 -4.57 10.92 -6.36
CA GLY A 64 -3.23 11.16 -6.88
C GLY A 64 -2.23 11.56 -5.79
N VAL A 65 -2.62 12.49 -4.90
CA VAL A 65 -1.80 12.88 -3.74
C VAL A 65 -1.57 11.68 -2.82
N GLY A 66 -2.62 10.88 -2.55
CA GLY A 66 -2.50 9.65 -1.75
C GLY A 66 -1.49 8.66 -2.33
N LEU A 67 -1.57 8.38 -3.64
CA LEU A 67 -0.62 7.50 -4.34
C LEU A 67 0.80 8.06 -4.34
N SER A 68 0.98 9.37 -4.52
CA SER A 68 2.30 10.00 -4.48
C SER A 68 2.95 9.86 -3.10
N ILE A 69 2.19 10.06 -2.01
CA ILE A 69 2.66 9.87 -0.64
C ILE A 69 3.00 8.38 -0.41
N PHE A 70 2.16 7.48 -0.87
CA PHE A 70 2.36 6.04 -0.75
C PHE A 70 3.63 5.59 -1.48
N SER A 71 3.80 5.99 -2.74
CA SER A 71 5.01 5.71 -3.53
C SER A 71 6.27 6.30 -2.89
N ALA A 72 6.22 7.56 -2.44
CA ALA A 72 7.35 8.18 -1.75
C ALA A 72 7.74 7.41 -0.48
N GLY A 73 6.76 6.97 0.32
CA GLY A 73 7.02 6.15 1.50
C GLY A 73 7.71 4.82 1.17
N LEU A 74 7.29 4.14 0.11
CA LEU A 74 7.91 2.91 -0.35
C LEU A 74 9.35 3.12 -0.86
N PHE A 75 9.60 4.19 -1.62
CA PHE A 75 10.94 4.53 -2.07
C PHE A 75 11.87 4.90 -0.91
N LEU A 76 11.38 5.66 0.07
CA LEU A 76 12.16 6.00 1.27
C LEU A 76 12.50 4.74 2.08
N LEU A 77 11.57 3.80 2.22
CA LEU A 77 11.85 2.50 2.83
C LEU A 77 12.90 1.73 2.03
N ALA A 78 12.78 1.66 0.69
CA ALA A 78 13.72 0.92 -0.14
C ALA A 78 15.15 1.48 -0.09
N VAL A 79 15.31 2.81 0.05
CA VAL A 79 16.63 3.48 0.00
C VAL A 79 17.25 3.64 1.38
N PHE A 80 16.46 3.95 2.38
CA PHE A 80 16.98 4.38 3.69
C PHE A 80 16.72 3.42 4.85
N ALA A 81 16.00 2.32 4.66
CA ALA A 81 15.63 1.44 5.76
C ALA A 81 16.83 0.89 6.54
N ASP A 82 17.98 0.68 5.89
CA ASP A 82 19.21 0.20 6.53
C ASP A 82 19.96 1.31 7.30
N GLN A 83 19.64 2.58 7.05
CA GLN A 83 20.38 3.73 7.55
C GLN A 83 19.62 4.48 8.66
N VAL A 84 18.33 4.20 8.83
CA VAL A 84 17.48 4.88 9.81
C VAL A 84 17.18 3.99 11.01
N SER A 85 16.89 4.64 12.13
CA SER A 85 16.43 3.96 13.34
C SER A 85 15.05 3.34 13.16
N ASN A 86 14.65 2.43 14.05
CA ASN A 86 13.31 1.82 14.08
C ASN A 86 12.19 2.87 14.07
N ALA A 87 12.40 4.05 14.68
CA ALA A 87 11.45 5.16 14.62
C ALA A 87 11.32 5.75 13.22
N GLY A 88 12.39 5.81 12.43
CA GLY A 88 12.37 6.24 11.04
C GLY A 88 11.60 5.25 10.15
N ILE A 89 11.82 3.96 10.35
CA ILE A 89 11.07 2.89 9.65
C ILE A 89 9.58 3.01 9.97
N ALA A 90 9.21 3.17 11.25
CA ALA A 90 7.83 3.36 11.69
C ALA A 90 7.17 4.60 11.05
N LEU A 91 7.93 5.70 10.89
CA LEU A 91 7.47 6.92 10.21
C LEU A 91 7.19 6.66 8.72
N PHE A 92 8.09 5.97 8.01
CA PHE A 92 7.88 5.63 6.60
C PHE A 92 6.70 4.69 6.43
N MET A 93 6.52 3.75 7.34
CA MET A 93 5.35 2.86 7.38
C MET A 93 4.04 3.64 7.60
N ALA A 94 4.04 4.60 8.52
CA ALA A 94 2.90 5.49 8.74
C ALA A 94 2.60 6.32 7.48
N MET A 95 3.62 6.81 6.79
CA MET A 95 3.50 7.57 5.55
C MET A 95 2.87 6.70 4.43
N CYS A 96 3.30 5.45 4.29
CA CYS A 96 2.70 4.49 3.36
C CYS A 96 1.22 4.24 3.69
N GLY A 97 0.89 3.98 4.96
CA GLY A 97 -0.48 3.75 5.40
C GLY A 97 -1.38 4.97 5.22
N PHE A 98 -0.87 6.17 5.50
CA PHE A 98 -1.60 7.41 5.31
C PHE A 98 -1.89 7.67 3.81
N GLY A 99 -0.88 7.56 2.96
CA GLY A 99 -1.02 7.71 1.51
C GLY A 99 -2.01 6.71 0.92
N PHE A 100 -1.90 5.46 1.32
CA PHE A 100 -2.82 4.41 0.87
C PHE A 100 -4.26 4.66 1.33
N GLY A 101 -4.48 5.10 2.58
CA GLY A 101 -5.81 5.46 3.10
C GLY A 101 -6.45 6.63 2.35
N LEU A 102 -5.64 7.67 2.04
CA LEU A 102 -6.09 8.81 1.24
C LEU A 102 -6.49 8.42 -0.19
N PHE A 103 -5.82 7.44 -0.78
CA PHE A 103 -6.15 6.93 -2.11
C PHE A 103 -7.36 6.00 -2.09
N GLN A 104 -7.38 5.03 -1.17
CA GLN A 104 -8.36 3.94 -1.17
C GLN A 104 -9.80 4.44 -0.99
N THR A 105 -10.00 5.43 -0.12
CA THR A 105 -11.34 5.97 0.18
C THR A 105 -12.00 6.61 -1.03
N PRO A 106 -11.40 7.59 -1.74
CA PRO A 106 -11.98 8.17 -2.94
C PRO A 106 -12.14 7.15 -4.07
N ASN A 107 -11.18 6.25 -4.24
CA ASN A 107 -11.24 5.22 -5.26
C ASN A 107 -12.44 4.27 -5.06
N ASN A 108 -12.67 3.82 -3.84
CA ASN A 108 -13.82 2.97 -3.52
C ASN A 108 -15.14 3.74 -3.68
N SER A 109 -15.18 5.00 -3.25
CA SER A 109 -16.36 5.85 -3.38
C SER A 109 -16.77 6.07 -4.84
N ILE A 110 -15.82 6.40 -5.71
CA ILE A 110 -16.07 6.58 -7.14
C ILE A 110 -16.59 5.29 -7.77
N LEU A 111 -15.96 4.15 -7.47
CA LEU A 111 -16.36 2.85 -8.04
C LEU A 111 -17.78 2.49 -7.65
N ILE A 112 -18.15 2.69 -6.39
CA ILE A 112 -19.49 2.37 -5.89
C ILE A 112 -20.53 3.38 -6.44
N SER A 113 -20.22 4.67 -6.45
CA SER A 113 -21.13 5.72 -6.92
C SER A 113 -21.33 5.74 -8.44
N SER A 114 -20.40 5.16 -9.20
CA SER A 114 -20.51 5.03 -10.67
C SER A 114 -21.54 3.98 -11.11
N ALA A 115 -21.99 3.12 -10.18
CA ALA A 115 -23.02 2.13 -10.47
C ALA A 115 -24.42 2.66 -10.18
N PRO A 116 -25.44 2.29 -10.99
CA PRO A 116 -26.84 2.56 -10.65
C PRO A 116 -27.19 1.98 -9.29
N GLN A 117 -28.05 2.66 -8.52
CA GLN A 117 -28.41 2.27 -7.16
C GLN A 117 -28.96 0.82 -7.06
N ASN A 118 -29.67 0.36 -8.09
CA ASN A 118 -30.18 -0.98 -8.20
C ASN A 118 -29.09 -2.04 -8.47
N ARG A 119 -27.84 -1.66 -8.74
CA ARG A 119 -26.68 -2.54 -9.02
C ARG A 119 -25.49 -2.27 -8.11
N SER A 120 -25.69 -1.61 -6.98
CA SER A 120 -24.63 -1.30 -6.01
C SER A 120 -23.92 -2.57 -5.48
N GLY A 121 -24.64 -3.67 -5.33
CA GLY A 121 -24.07 -4.96 -4.98
C GLY A 121 -23.10 -5.49 -6.04
N GLY A 122 -23.41 -5.31 -7.33
CA GLY A 122 -22.51 -5.65 -8.44
C GLY A 122 -21.23 -4.81 -8.44
N ALA A 123 -21.33 -3.51 -8.17
CA ALA A 123 -20.17 -2.61 -8.06
C ALA A 123 -19.24 -3.01 -6.90
N SER A 124 -19.80 -3.34 -5.74
CA SER A 124 -19.04 -3.84 -4.59
C SER A 124 -18.36 -5.18 -4.90
N GLY A 125 -19.03 -6.07 -5.63
CA GLY A 125 -18.46 -7.32 -6.09
C GLY A 125 -17.29 -7.10 -7.06
N MET A 126 -17.41 -6.19 -8.02
CA MET A 126 -16.32 -5.82 -8.94
C MET A 126 -15.12 -5.21 -8.21
N LEU A 127 -15.35 -4.37 -7.20
CA LEU A 127 -14.29 -3.84 -6.36
C LEU A 127 -13.57 -4.97 -5.60
N GLY A 128 -14.34 -5.91 -5.04
CA GLY A 128 -13.81 -7.11 -4.38
C GLY A 128 -12.95 -7.96 -5.32
N MET A 129 -13.42 -8.19 -6.55
CA MET A 129 -12.65 -8.91 -7.57
C MET A 129 -11.37 -8.18 -7.96
N ALA A 130 -11.43 -6.86 -8.20
CA ALA A 130 -10.25 -6.07 -8.51
C ALA A 130 -9.21 -6.11 -7.38
N ARG A 131 -9.68 -6.07 -6.13
CA ARG A 131 -8.83 -6.21 -4.95
C ARG A 131 -8.18 -7.58 -4.88
N LEU A 132 -8.95 -8.66 -4.98
CA LEU A 132 -8.43 -10.02 -4.93
C LEU A 132 -7.45 -10.29 -6.08
N THR A 133 -7.78 -9.87 -7.29
CA THR A 133 -6.89 -10.00 -8.45
C THR A 133 -5.56 -9.25 -8.22
N GLY A 134 -5.63 -8.02 -7.72
CA GLY A 134 -4.43 -7.24 -7.40
C GLY A 134 -3.60 -7.91 -6.30
N GLN A 135 -4.24 -8.40 -5.25
CA GLN A 135 -3.58 -9.06 -4.13
C GLN A 135 -2.90 -10.37 -4.55
N THR A 136 -3.60 -11.23 -5.30
CA THR A 136 -3.03 -12.51 -5.78
C THR A 136 -1.88 -12.27 -6.76
N THR A 137 -2.04 -11.32 -7.69
CA THR A 137 -0.97 -10.94 -8.62
C THR A 137 0.24 -10.38 -7.87
N GLY A 138 0.01 -9.49 -6.90
CA GLY A 138 1.08 -8.92 -6.07
C GLY A 138 1.84 -9.99 -5.30
N THR A 139 1.13 -10.91 -4.64
CA THR A 139 1.76 -12.01 -3.91
C THR A 139 2.56 -12.94 -4.83
N SER A 140 2.04 -13.24 -6.02
CA SER A 140 2.75 -14.06 -7.02
C SER A 140 4.02 -13.36 -7.53
N LEU A 141 3.97 -12.04 -7.72
CA LEU A 141 5.14 -11.24 -8.10
C LEU A 141 6.21 -11.24 -7.00
N VAL A 142 5.82 -11.11 -5.74
CA VAL A 142 6.76 -11.23 -4.61
C VAL A 142 7.43 -12.58 -4.64
N ALA A 143 6.67 -13.67 -4.75
CA ALA A 143 7.23 -15.01 -4.81
C ALA A 143 8.23 -15.17 -5.97
N LEU A 144 7.90 -14.61 -7.14
CA LEU A 144 8.80 -14.60 -8.29
C LEU A 144 10.08 -13.79 -8.01
N MET A 145 9.97 -12.62 -7.38
CA MET A 145 11.12 -11.78 -7.02
C MET A 145 12.07 -12.52 -6.07
N PHE A 146 11.55 -13.22 -5.07
CA PHE A 146 12.38 -14.01 -4.16
C PHE A 146 13.05 -15.21 -4.85
N VAL A 147 12.43 -15.78 -5.89
CA VAL A 147 13.04 -16.86 -6.67
C VAL A 147 14.13 -16.33 -7.60
N VAL A 148 13.89 -15.20 -8.26
CA VAL A 148 14.81 -14.62 -9.26
C VAL A 148 15.99 -13.89 -8.58
N PHE A 149 15.73 -13.23 -7.44
CA PHE A 149 16.71 -12.45 -6.69
C PHE A 149 16.78 -12.95 -5.23
N PRO A 150 17.44 -14.08 -4.95
CA PRO A 150 17.44 -14.69 -3.61
C PRO A 150 18.01 -13.80 -2.50
N VAL A 151 18.94 -12.89 -2.83
CA VAL A 151 19.61 -11.98 -1.89
C VAL A 151 18.94 -10.60 -1.85
N ASP A 152 18.55 -10.07 -3.01
CA ASP A 152 18.03 -8.71 -3.17
C ASP A 152 16.52 -8.66 -3.47
N GLY A 153 15.82 -9.79 -3.37
CA GLY A 153 14.40 -9.91 -3.73
C GLY A 153 13.50 -8.93 -2.96
N THR A 154 13.87 -8.60 -1.73
CA THR A 154 13.12 -7.65 -0.90
C THR A 154 13.26 -6.21 -1.42
N TYR A 155 14.49 -5.78 -1.74
CA TYR A 155 14.71 -4.45 -2.32
C TYR A 155 14.05 -4.32 -3.68
N ALA A 156 14.22 -5.33 -4.54
CA ALA A 156 13.57 -5.38 -5.85
C ALA A 156 12.05 -5.24 -5.71
N SER A 157 11.41 -5.97 -4.79
CA SER A 157 9.96 -5.89 -4.59
C SER A 157 9.49 -4.54 -4.07
N LEU A 158 10.26 -3.85 -3.21
CA LEU A 158 9.94 -2.50 -2.74
C LEU A 158 10.05 -1.45 -3.86
N TYR A 159 11.09 -1.53 -4.70
CA TYR A 159 11.21 -0.65 -5.87
C TYR A 159 10.08 -0.88 -6.88
N PHE A 160 9.72 -2.13 -7.16
CA PHE A 160 8.58 -2.45 -8.01
C PHE A 160 7.25 -1.97 -7.40
N ALA A 161 7.07 -2.12 -6.08
CA ALA A 161 5.89 -1.61 -5.40
C ALA A 161 5.76 -0.08 -5.55
N GLY A 162 6.88 0.66 -5.38
CA GLY A 162 6.92 2.09 -5.62
C GLY A 162 6.55 2.46 -7.06
N GLY A 163 7.07 1.72 -8.05
CA GLY A 163 6.75 1.91 -9.47
C GLY A 163 5.29 1.60 -9.84
N PHE A 164 4.67 0.62 -9.22
CA PHE A 164 3.24 0.32 -9.42
C PHE A 164 2.30 1.33 -8.75
N ALA A 165 2.80 2.08 -7.76
CA ALA A 165 2.02 3.10 -7.07
C ALA A 165 2.01 4.46 -7.81
N THR A 166 2.93 4.68 -8.75
CA THR A 166 2.95 5.88 -9.63
C THR A 166 2.09 5.68 -10.88
#